data_92b64a8d4ec28b8404f5b03ce1c9fb45
#
_entry.id   92b64a8d4ec28b8404f5b03ce1c9fb45
#
_cell.length_a   1.000
_cell.length_b   1.000
_cell.length_c   1.000
_cell.angle_alpha   90.00
_cell.angle_beta   90.00
_cell.angle_gamma   90.00
#
_symmetry.space_group_name_H-M   'P 1'
#
loop_
_entity.id
_entity.type
_entity.pdbx_description
1 polymer ?
#
loop_
_entity_poly.entity_id
_entity_poly.type
_entity_poly.pdbx_seq_one_letter_code
_entity_poly.pdbx_strand_id
1 'polypeptide(L)'
;MRTRRPAAEDRPADELFRSRLENQIDLRHPLARLSQRMPWTALEQALSSRLPATQAGGGRPALPVRLIAGLLYLKHAYDLSDETVCERWLENPYWQFFTGEVVFQTRLPSDASSLTRWRQRLGEAGMEELLAHTINAAHAMQAVDARELSRVIVDTTVQEKADAEPTDSR
;
A
#
# COMPACT_ATOMS: atom_id res chain seq x y z
N MET A 1 -23.75 22.21 23.52
CA MET A 1 -23.48 22.92 22.26
C MET A 1 -21.97 22.75 21.98
N ARG A 2 -21.55 21.76 21.16
CA ARG A 2 -20.13 21.54 20.83
C ARG A 2 -19.82 22.36 19.58
N THR A 3 -19.05 23.39 19.75
CA THR A 3 -18.52 24.23 18.65
C THR A 3 -17.64 23.36 17.76
N ARG A 4 -18.11 23.10 16.55
CA ARG A 4 -17.38 22.44 15.48
C ARG A 4 -16.23 23.34 15.08
N ARG A 5 -14.99 22.95 15.40
CA ARG A 5 -13.79 23.64 14.93
C ARG A 5 -13.82 23.59 13.39
N PRO A 6 -13.73 24.72 12.68
CA PRO A 6 -13.66 24.68 11.23
C PRO A 6 -12.43 23.84 10.83
N ALA A 7 -12.60 23.00 9.81
CA ALA A 7 -11.48 22.34 9.15
C ALA A 7 -10.49 23.43 8.74
N ALA A 8 -9.20 23.23 9.03
CA ALA A 8 -8.17 24.11 8.53
C ALA A 8 -8.33 24.17 7.01
N GLU A 9 -8.77 25.30 6.50
CA GLU A 9 -8.79 25.60 5.08
C GLU A 9 -7.37 25.40 4.59
N ASP A 10 -7.15 24.45 3.70
CA ASP A 10 -5.94 24.32 2.90
C ASP A 10 -5.79 25.63 2.13
N ARG A 11 -4.96 26.53 2.66
CA ARG A 11 -4.69 27.80 2.00
C ARG A 11 -3.78 27.54 0.81
N PRO A 12 -4.21 27.86 -0.42
CA PRO A 12 -3.38 27.64 -1.61
C PRO A 12 -1.98 28.28 -1.52
N ALA A 13 -1.80 29.29 -0.66
CA ALA A 13 -0.50 29.92 -0.39
C ALA A 13 0.49 29.00 0.36
N ASP A 14 0.01 28.08 1.19
CA ASP A 14 0.88 27.14 1.92
C ASP A 14 1.44 26.04 1.02
N GLU A 15 0.74 25.68 -0.07
CA GLU A 15 1.21 24.68 -1.02
C GLU A 15 2.38 25.18 -1.89
N LEU A 16 2.47 26.48 -2.16
CA LEU A 16 3.55 27.06 -2.96
C LEU A 16 4.92 26.96 -2.29
N PHE A 17 4.97 26.82 -0.97
CA PHE A 17 6.21 26.70 -0.19
C PHE A 17 6.50 25.28 0.28
N ARG A 18 5.62 24.30 0.02
CA ARG A 18 5.89 22.91 0.35
C ARG A 18 6.86 22.32 -0.67
N SER A 19 8.03 21.90 -0.19
CA SER A 19 8.97 21.17 -1.02
C SER A 19 8.39 19.82 -1.43
N ARG A 20 8.50 19.49 -2.73
CA ARG A 20 8.07 18.18 -3.24
C ARG A 20 8.91 17.06 -2.65
N LEU A 21 8.30 15.91 -2.40
CA LEU A 21 9.00 14.73 -1.90
C LEU A 21 10.16 14.32 -2.79
N GLU A 22 10.04 14.42 -4.10
CA GLU A 22 11.11 14.12 -5.05
C GLU A 22 12.39 14.95 -4.84
N ASN A 23 12.26 16.15 -4.25
CA ASN A 23 13.39 17.03 -3.92
C ASN A 23 13.95 16.77 -2.51
N GLN A 24 13.25 15.97 -1.70
CA GLN A 24 13.61 15.69 -0.31
C GLN A 24 14.24 14.30 -0.12
N ILE A 25 14.04 13.39 -1.10
CA ILE A 25 14.47 12.00 -1.01
C ILE A 25 15.58 11.69 -2.03
N ASP A 26 16.36 10.65 -1.76
CA ASP A 26 17.27 10.09 -2.77
C ASP A 26 16.49 9.17 -3.73
N LEU A 27 16.34 9.60 -4.98
CA LEU A 27 15.63 8.82 -6.01
C LEU A 27 16.35 7.51 -6.39
N ARG A 28 17.61 7.30 -5.96
CA ARG A 28 18.33 6.03 -6.11
C ARG A 28 17.93 4.99 -5.08
N HIS A 29 17.23 5.40 -4.03
CA HIS A 29 16.72 4.47 -3.00
C HIS A 29 15.87 3.38 -3.66
N PRO A 30 16.00 2.08 -3.25
CA PRO A 30 15.29 0.96 -3.88
C PRO A 30 13.78 1.17 -4.01
N LEU A 31 13.13 1.67 -2.95
CA LEU A 31 11.69 1.92 -2.95
C LEU A 31 11.29 3.07 -3.90
N ALA A 32 12.11 4.12 -4.03
CA ALA A 32 11.86 5.19 -4.98
C ALA A 32 12.00 4.69 -6.43
N ARG A 33 13.01 3.88 -6.71
CA ARG A 33 13.19 3.23 -8.02
C ARG A 33 12.03 2.29 -8.35
N LEU A 34 11.58 1.48 -7.38
CA LEU A 34 10.42 0.62 -7.54
C LEU A 34 9.17 1.45 -7.86
N SER A 35 8.93 2.53 -7.12
CA SER A 35 7.81 3.45 -7.35
C SER A 35 7.76 3.96 -8.80
N GLN A 36 8.91 4.29 -9.38
CA GLN A 36 9.01 4.78 -10.75
C GLN A 36 8.80 3.69 -11.82
N ARG A 37 9.04 2.42 -11.48
CA ARG A 37 8.92 1.27 -12.40
C ARG A 37 7.58 0.55 -12.29
N MET A 38 6.86 0.72 -11.20
CA MET A 38 5.54 0.14 -11.02
C MET A 38 4.58 0.65 -12.10
N PRO A 39 3.82 -0.23 -12.75
CA PRO A 39 2.82 0.15 -13.76
C PRO A 39 1.53 0.63 -13.08
N TRP A 40 1.62 1.76 -12.35
CA TRP A 40 0.52 2.27 -11.52
C TRP A 40 -0.79 2.43 -12.29
N THR A 41 -0.74 2.94 -13.52
CA THR A 41 -1.95 3.13 -14.34
C THR A 41 -2.63 1.79 -14.66
N ALA A 42 -1.86 0.76 -15.01
CA ALA A 42 -2.42 -0.57 -15.26
C ALA A 42 -3.00 -1.18 -13.98
N LEU A 43 -2.30 -1.02 -12.86
CA LEU A 43 -2.76 -1.48 -11.55
C LEU A 43 -4.03 -0.76 -11.10
N GLU A 44 -4.11 0.56 -11.29
CA GLU A 44 -5.30 1.34 -11.01
C GLU A 44 -6.50 0.89 -11.85
N GLN A 45 -6.30 0.62 -13.13
CA GLN A 45 -7.36 0.11 -14.00
C GLN A 45 -7.84 -1.28 -13.55
N ALA A 46 -6.92 -2.18 -13.24
CA ALA A 46 -7.23 -3.53 -12.81
C ALA A 46 -7.99 -3.56 -11.47
N LEU A 47 -7.57 -2.75 -10.50
CA LEU A 47 -8.15 -2.74 -9.16
C LEU A 47 -9.36 -1.80 -9.01
N SER A 48 -9.57 -0.85 -9.92
CA SER A 48 -10.66 0.14 -9.83
C SER A 48 -12.05 -0.49 -9.82
N SER A 49 -12.23 -1.62 -10.49
CA SER A 49 -13.51 -2.36 -10.50
C SER A 49 -13.84 -3.02 -9.15
N ARG A 50 -12.84 -3.27 -8.33
CA ARG A 50 -12.97 -3.94 -7.01
C ARG A 50 -13.04 -2.95 -5.85
N LEU A 51 -12.59 -1.72 -6.08
CA LEU A 51 -12.61 -0.66 -5.08
C LEU A 51 -13.82 0.25 -5.27
N PRO A 52 -14.39 0.81 -4.20
CA PRO A 52 -15.57 1.65 -4.34
C PRO A 52 -15.26 2.89 -5.16
N ALA A 53 -16.05 3.09 -6.21
CA ALA A 53 -16.09 4.37 -6.90
C ALA A 53 -16.63 5.46 -5.98
N THR A 54 -16.21 6.71 -6.20
CA THR A 54 -16.82 7.86 -5.53
C THR A 54 -18.31 7.89 -5.92
N GLN A 55 -19.19 7.73 -4.94
CA GLN A 55 -20.62 7.82 -5.20
C GLN A 55 -20.98 9.25 -5.57
N ALA A 56 -21.74 9.41 -6.65
CA ALA A 56 -22.18 10.71 -7.18
C ALA A 56 -23.15 11.48 -6.25
N GLY A 57 -23.46 10.96 -5.05
CA GLY A 57 -24.47 11.50 -4.13
C GLY A 57 -23.95 12.18 -2.86
N GLY A 58 -22.67 12.51 -2.79
CA GLY A 58 -22.07 13.12 -1.60
C GLY A 58 -21.50 12.06 -0.65
N GLY A 59 -20.36 12.34 -0.07
CA GLY A 59 -19.62 11.47 0.83
C GLY A 59 -18.14 11.82 0.79
N ARG A 60 -17.32 11.11 1.56
CA ARG A 60 -15.87 11.26 1.52
C ARG A 60 -15.36 10.83 0.14
N PRO A 61 -14.50 11.62 -0.52
CA PRO A 61 -13.87 11.21 -1.78
C PRO A 61 -13.22 9.84 -1.67
N ALA A 62 -13.29 9.04 -2.73
CA ALA A 62 -12.56 7.77 -2.78
C ALA A 62 -11.05 8.05 -2.68
N LEU A 63 -10.36 7.18 -1.94
CA LEU A 63 -8.90 7.28 -1.85
C LEU A 63 -8.26 6.82 -3.16
N PRO A 64 -7.11 7.39 -3.53
CA PRO A 64 -6.37 6.94 -4.69
C PRO A 64 -6.04 5.44 -4.59
N VAL A 65 -6.25 4.71 -5.67
CA VAL A 65 -5.93 3.26 -5.73
C VAL A 65 -4.46 3.03 -5.43
N ARG A 66 -3.58 3.90 -5.92
CA ARG A 66 -2.15 3.85 -5.65
C ARG A 66 -1.82 3.92 -4.16
N LEU A 67 -2.51 4.77 -3.39
CA LEU A 67 -2.32 4.84 -1.93
C LEU A 67 -2.70 3.50 -1.28
N ILE A 68 -3.86 2.96 -1.63
CA ILE A 68 -4.37 1.68 -1.09
C ILE A 68 -3.41 0.53 -1.44
N ALA A 69 -3.09 0.38 -2.71
CA ALA A 69 -2.20 -0.67 -3.21
C ALA A 69 -0.79 -0.54 -2.61
N GLY A 70 -0.28 0.69 -2.52
CA GLY A 70 1.04 0.95 -1.95
C GLY A 70 1.12 0.63 -0.46
N LEU A 71 0.11 0.98 0.33
CA LEU A 71 0.05 0.63 1.76
C LEU A 71 -0.05 -0.88 1.97
N LEU A 72 -0.88 -1.58 1.18
CA LEU A 72 -0.99 -3.04 1.24
C LEU A 72 0.33 -3.72 0.85
N TYR A 73 1.01 -3.22 -0.18
CA TYR A 73 2.33 -3.70 -0.56
C TYR A 73 3.34 -3.53 0.59
N LEU A 74 3.44 -2.31 1.15
CA LEU A 74 4.38 -2.01 2.23
C LEU A 74 4.10 -2.87 3.47
N LYS A 75 2.82 -3.07 3.81
CA LYS A 75 2.43 -3.96 4.90
C LYS A 75 2.99 -5.37 4.72
N HIS A 76 2.82 -5.96 3.55
CA HIS A 76 3.30 -7.31 3.27
C HIS A 76 4.82 -7.38 3.11
N ALA A 77 5.43 -6.43 2.42
CA ALA A 77 6.88 -6.39 2.19
C ALA A 77 7.70 -6.26 3.49
N TYR A 78 7.13 -5.64 4.52
CA TYR A 78 7.79 -5.42 5.80
C TYR A 78 7.17 -6.22 6.95
N ASP A 79 6.21 -7.11 6.66
CA ASP A 79 5.48 -7.95 7.63
C ASP A 79 4.94 -7.13 8.83
N LEU A 80 4.11 -6.12 8.53
CA LEU A 80 3.62 -5.16 9.52
C LEU A 80 2.14 -5.35 9.83
N SER A 81 1.71 -4.87 11.00
CA SER A 81 0.29 -4.69 11.31
C SER A 81 -0.32 -3.53 10.50
N ASP A 82 -1.66 -3.44 10.47
CA ASP A 82 -2.37 -2.34 9.80
C ASP A 82 -2.07 -0.99 10.46
N GLU A 83 -1.92 -0.98 11.78
CA GLU A 83 -1.58 0.20 12.57
C GLU A 83 -0.15 0.64 12.29
N THR A 84 0.80 -0.30 12.38
CA THR A 84 2.23 -0.01 12.22
C THR A 84 2.57 0.49 10.82
N VAL A 85 1.93 -0.04 9.77
CA VAL A 85 2.18 0.47 8.41
C VAL A 85 1.69 1.91 8.26
N CYS A 86 0.57 2.26 8.90
CA CYS A 86 0.02 3.62 8.90
C CYS A 86 0.93 4.60 9.67
N GLU A 87 1.41 4.21 10.83
CA GLU A 87 2.33 5.00 11.65
C GLU A 87 3.64 5.26 10.91
N ARG A 88 4.27 4.20 10.38
CA ARG A 88 5.51 4.33 9.61
C ARG A 88 5.34 5.14 8.32
N TRP A 89 4.18 5.07 7.69
CA TRP A 89 3.90 5.89 6.51
C TRP A 89 3.93 7.38 6.84
N LEU A 90 3.42 7.79 8.00
CA LEU A 90 3.43 9.19 8.44
C LEU A 90 4.85 9.73 8.70
N GLU A 91 5.80 8.86 9.03
CA GLU A 91 7.16 9.22 9.38
C GLU A 91 8.14 9.10 8.20
N ASN A 92 7.77 8.33 7.16
CA ASN A 92 8.70 7.94 6.11
C ASN A 92 8.38 8.59 4.76
N PRO A 93 9.18 9.57 4.29
CA PRO A 93 8.95 10.24 3.02
C PRO A 93 9.08 9.32 1.80
N TYR A 94 9.87 8.25 1.87
CA TYR A 94 9.97 7.26 0.79
C TYR A 94 8.68 6.44 0.65
N TRP A 95 8.02 6.13 1.77
CA TRP A 95 6.75 5.43 1.76
C TRP A 95 5.63 6.29 1.19
N GLN A 96 5.62 7.56 1.55
CA GLN A 96 4.67 8.53 0.99
C GLN A 96 4.90 8.74 -0.52
N PHE A 97 6.14 8.87 -0.95
CA PHE A 97 6.49 8.94 -2.36
C PHE A 97 6.06 7.67 -3.12
N PHE A 98 6.29 6.50 -2.56
CA PHE A 98 5.88 5.22 -3.14
C PHE A 98 4.36 5.16 -3.33
N THR A 99 3.60 5.58 -2.35
CA THR A 99 2.13 5.60 -2.38
C THR A 99 1.54 6.76 -3.19
N GLY A 100 2.36 7.63 -3.77
CA GLY A 100 1.94 8.63 -4.73
C GLY A 100 1.77 10.05 -4.19
N GLU A 101 2.18 10.30 -2.94
CA GLU A 101 2.17 11.66 -2.41
C GLU A 101 3.21 12.53 -3.10
N VAL A 102 2.82 13.76 -3.39
CA VAL A 102 3.69 14.77 -4.02
C VAL A 102 4.43 15.59 -2.96
N VAL A 103 3.76 15.87 -1.86
CA VAL A 103 4.28 16.62 -0.71
C VAL A 103 4.12 15.81 0.56
N PHE A 104 4.98 16.05 1.54
CA PHE A 104 4.96 15.29 2.79
C PHE A 104 3.64 15.53 3.55
N GLN A 105 2.98 14.43 3.92
CA GLN A 105 1.72 14.42 4.64
C GLN A 105 1.95 14.17 6.13
N THR A 106 1.28 14.93 6.97
CA THR A 106 1.33 14.78 8.43
C THR A 106 0.12 14.02 8.99
N ARG A 107 -0.82 13.65 8.12
CA ARG A 107 -2.02 12.89 8.48
C ARG A 107 -2.34 11.87 7.40
N LEU A 108 -2.65 10.66 7.83
CA LEU A 108 -3.15 9.65 6.92
C LEU A 108 -4.57 10.00 6.49
N PRO A 109 -4.91 9.93 5.20
CA PRO A 109 -6.26 10.25 4.72
C PRO A 109 -7.32 9.20 5.10
N SER A 110 -6.94 8.14 5.81
CA SER A 110 -7.86 7.07 6.26
C SER A 110 -7.44 6.50 7.61
N ASP A 111 -8.31 5.69 8.22
CA ASP A 111 -7.99 4.92 9.42
C ASP A 111 -7.34 3.58 9.07
N ALA A 112 -6.51 3.02 9.96
CA ALA A 112 -5.87 1.72 9.80
C ALA A 112 -6.91 0.60 9.52
N SER A 113 -8.08 0.65 10.18
CA SER A 113 -9.18 -0.29 9.94
C SER A 113 -9.69 -0.33 8.49
N SER A 114 -9.40 0.70 7.71
CA SER A 114 -9.72 0.75 6.29
C SER A 114 -8.90 -0.25 5.47
N LEU A 115 -7.66 -0.57 5.88
CA LEU A 115 -6.82 -1.56 5.21
C LEU A 115 -7.47 -2.95 5.22
N THR A 116 -8.03 -3.36 6.35
CA THR A 116 -8.78 -4.62 6.43
C THR A 116 -9.96 -4.64 5.47
N ARG A 117 -10.75 -3.56 5.40
CA ARG A 117 -11.89 -3.46 4.48
C ARG A 117 -11.44 -3.50 3.01
N TRP A 118 -10.32 -2.88 2.68
CA TRP A 118 -9.79 -2.93 1.31
C TRP A 118 -9.28 -4.32 0.93
N ARG A 119 -8.57 -5.01 1.83
CA ARG A 119 -8.17 -6.41 1.59
C ARG A 119 -9.37 -7.31 1.33
N GLN A 120 -10.44 -7.17 2.13
CA GLN A 120 -11.66 -7.93 1.94
C GLN A 120 -12.33 -7.64 0.58
N ARG A 121 -12.31 -6.38 0.14
CA ARG A 121 -12.88 -5.99 -1.17
C ARG A 121 -12.04 -6.42 -2.35
N LEU A 122 -10.72 -6.33 -2.25
CA LEU A 122 -9.81 -6.81 -3.28
C LEU A 122 -9.88 -8.32 -3.41
N GLY A 123 -10.06 -9.02 -2.29
CA GLY A 123 -10.04 -10.47 -2.23
C GLY A 123 -8.67 -11.04 -2.60
N GLU A 124 -8.59 -12.36 -2.65
CA GLU A 124 -7.36 -13.09 -3.00
C GLU A 124 -6.85 -12.71 -4.40
N ALA A 125 -7.72 -12.74 -5.40
CA ALA A 125 -7.36 -12.41 -6.76
C ALA A 125 -6.84 -10.97 -6.95
N GLY A 126 -7.36 -9.98 -6.20
CA GLY A 126 -6.84 -8.62 -6.24
C GLY A 126 -5.48 -8.47 -5.55
N MET A 127 -5.24 -9.25 -4.50
CA MET A 127 -3.92 -9.30 -3.83
C MET A 127 -2.88 -10.01 -4.68
N GLU A 128 -3.23 -11.10 -5.35
CA GLU A 128 -2.36 -11.78 -6.30
C GLU A 128 -1.98 -10.87 -7.47
N GLU A 129 -2.93 -10.13 -8.02
CA GLU A 129 -2.71 -9.17 -9.10
C GLU A 129 -1.73 -8.06 -8.68
N LEU A 130 -1.91 -7.50 -7.46
CA LEU A 130 -0.97 -6.53 -6.89
C LEU A 130 0.44 -7.12 -6.78
N LEU A 131 0.55 -8.34 -6.28
CA LEU A 131 1.82 -9.03 -6.13
C LEU A 131 2.48 -9.31 -7.48
N ALA A 132 1.73 -9.80 -8.47
CA ALA A 132 2.22 -10.07 -9.82
C ALA A 132 2.80 -8.81 -10.49
N HIS A 133 2.11 -7.68 -10.41
CA HIS A 133 2.60 -6.40 -10.94
C HIS A 133 3.89 -5.96 -10.24
N THR A 134 4.00 -6.18 -8.94
CA THR A 134 5.20 -5.83 -8.17
C THR A 134 6.39 -6.70 -8.54
N ILE A 135 6.19 -8.01 -8.67
CA ILE A 135 7.22 -8.97 -9.09
C ILE A 135 7.72 -8.61 -10.50
N ASN A 136 6.80 -8.33 -11.43
CA ASN A 136 7.16 -7.94 -12.79
C ASN A 136 7.97 -6.64 -12.82
N ALA A 137 7.62 -5.65 -11.99
CA ALA A 137 8.39 -4.42 -11.87
C ALA A 137 9.78 -4.66 -11.28
N ALA A 138 9.89 -5.50 -10.24
CA ALA A 138 11.17 -5.87 -9.64
C ALA A 138 12.07 -6.63 -10.62
N HIS A 139 11.50 -7.54 -11.41
CA HIS A 139 12.21 -8.26 -12.47
C HIS A 139 12.71 -7.31 -13.56
N ALA A 140 11.88 -6.38 -14.03
CA ALA A 140 12.27 -5.37 -15.01
C ALA A 140 13.39 -4.43 -14.51
N MET A 141 13.54 -4.30 -13.18
CA MET A 141 14.64 -3.56 -12.54
C MET A 141 15.92 -4.38 -12.39
N GLN A 142 15.94 -5.65 -12.76
CA GLN A 142 17.00 -6.62 -12.46
C GLN A 142 17.33 -6.69 -10.94
N ALA A 143 16.32 -6.37 -10.11
CA ALA A 143 16.46 -6.43 -8.66
C ALA A 143 16.28 -7.84 -8.10
N VAL A 144 15.66 -8.73 -8.88
CA VAL A 144 15.40 -10.13 -8.56
C VAL A 144 15.77 -10.99 -9.77
N ASP A 145 16.59 -12.00 -9.54
CA ASP A 145 16.92 -12.97 -10.60
C ASP A 145 15.74 -13.94 -10.77
N ALA A 146 15.48 -14.37 -12.00
CA ALA A 146 14.45 -15.36 -12.33
C ALA A 146 14.63 -16.69 -11.56
N ARG A 147 15.88 -17.04 -11.18
CA ARG A 147 16.20 -18.20 -10.34
C ARG A 147 15.76 -18.03 -8.89
N GLU A 148 15.79 -16.81 -8.34
CA GLU A 148 15.33 -16.51 -6.99
C GLU A 148 13.80 -16.56 -6.89
N LEU A 149 13.10 -16.11 -7.93
CA LEU A 149 11.63 -16.22 -8.02
C LEU A 149 11.17 -17.66 -8.02
N SER A 150 11.84 -18.54 -8.73
CA SER A 150 11.51 -19.99 -8.74
C SER A 150 11.71 -20.65 -7.37
N ARG A 151 12.62 -20.12 -6.56
CA ARG A 151 12.91 -20.62 -5.21
C ARG A 151 11.86 -20.16 -4.19
N VAL A 152 11.34 -18.95 -4.33
CA VAL A 152 10.26 -18.42 -3.47
C VAL A 152 8.94 -19.15 -3.70
N ILE A 153 8.65 -19.57 -4.92
CA ILE A 153 7.42 -20.33 -5.25
C ILE A 153 7.42 -21.72 -4.62
N VAL A 154 8.60 -22.32 -4.41
CA VAL A 154 8.73 -23.67 -3.80
C VAL A 154 8.59 -23.63 -2.27
N ASP A 155 8.88 -22.50 -1.63
CA ASP A 155 8.85 -22.36 -0.16
C ASP A 155 7.45 -22.04 0.40
N THR A 156 6.47 -21.78 -0.46
CA THR A 156 5.06 -21.61 -0.10
C THR A 156 4.24 -22.90 -0.10
N THR A 157 4.88 -24.07 -0.11
CA THR A 157 4.16 -25.34 0.10
C THR A 157 3.67 -25.37 1.55
N VAL A 158 2.37 -25.24 1.71
CA VAL A 158 1.63 -25.34 2.97
C VAL A 158 2.11 -26.57 3.72
N GLN A 159 2.77 -26.36 4.86
CA GLN A 159 2.99 -27.42 5.82
C GLN A 159 1.61 -27.80 6.37
N GLU A 160 1.10 -28.97 5.98
CA GLU A 160 -0.08 -29.54 6.62
C GLU A 160 0.21 -29.64 8.11
N LYS A 161 -0.57 -28.91 8.88
CA LYS A 161 -0.51 -28.95 10.34
C LYS A 161 -0.96 -30.36 10.75
N ALA A 162 -0.03 -31.18 11.16
CA ALA A 162 -0.32 -32.49 11.76
C ALA A 162 -0.94 -32.23 13.14
N ASP A 163 -2.25 -32.03 13.19
CA ASP A 163 -3.01 -32.08 14.43
C ASP A 163 -3.11 -33.53 14.87
N ALA A 164 -2.10 -33.98 15.62
CA ALA A 164 -2.22 -35.20 16.42
C ALA A 164 -2.98 -34.83 17.69
N GLU A 165 -4.24 -35.23 17.78
CA GLU A 165 -4.99 -35.17 19.05
C GLU A 165 -4.24 -36.03 20.10
N PRO A 166 -4.04 -35.50 21.32
CA PRO A 166 -3.50 -36.34 22.40
C PRO A 166 -4.57 -37.37 22.80
N THR A 167 -4.33 -38.61 22.48
CA THR A 167 -5.11 -39.73 23.02
C THR A 167 -4.81 -39.86 24.50
N ASP A 168 -5.81 -39.53 25.31
CA ASP A 168 -5.83 -39.77 26.74
C ASP A 168 -5.80 -41.29 26.98
N SER A 169 -4.65 -41.77 27.45
CA SER A 169 -4.50 -43.17 27.87
C SER A 169 -4.63 -43.25 29.38
N ARG A 170 -5.66 -43.92 29.82
CA ARG A 170 -5.93 -44.39 31.18
C ARG A 170 -4.78 -45.18 31.79
#